data_5b7d76d14feb46a7307890e063a2890a
#
_entry.id   5b7d76d14feb46a7307890e063a2890a
#
_cell.length_a   1.000
_cell.length_b   1.000
_cell.length_c   1.000
_cell.angle_alpha   90.00
_cell.angle_beta   90.00
_cell.angle_gamma   90.00
#
_symmetry.space_group_name_H-M   'P 1'
#
loop_
_entity.id
_entity.type
_entity.pdbx_description
1 polymer ?
#
loop_
_entity_poly.entity_id
_entity_poly.type
_entity_poly.pdbx_seq_one_letter_code
_entity_poly.pdbx_strand_id
1 'polypeptide(L)'
;MKEGYISKDKRKKILMLSDDIRTHSGVGGQARNIILNSAHHFNWVNLGGAVKHPDAGKGFNISEDVNKITGLEDSEVKVVAANGYGDQHLLRNVIYQEKPDAIVHFTDPRYWIWLYAMENEIRQHCPLIFYTIWDDLPYPMWNREFYRSDDMLLCISKQTKNLVENVLKDHPKPGRVQYVPHGINEKKYFPVVNDFEFEAFKERILGEDKDFVVLHVSRNIRRKNQSDIILAWRTFLDQLPVEKAKKCTLLMKTEAVFEHGTDLNAVIDSLCDPEIHKIKIINERFDDKQLNYL
;
A
#
# COMPACT_ATOMS: atom_id res chain seq x y z
N MET A 1 -20.07 -7.66 -20.56
CA MET A 1 -19.12 -8.49 -19.76
C MET A 1 -17.78 -7.77 -19.73
N LYS A 2 -17.05 -7.83 -18.62
CA LYS A 2 -15.70 -7.26 -18.56
C LYS A 2 -14.80 -8.03 -19.54
N GLU A 3 -13.87 -7.32 -20.17
CA GLU A 3 -12.86 -7.93 -21.03
C GLU A 3 -12.04 -8.95 -20.23
N GLY A 4 -11.79 -10.14 -20.79
CA GLY A 4 -11.11 -11.23 -20.10
C GLY A 4 -11.95 -11.97 -19.04
N TYR A 5 -13.29 -11.81 -19.02
CA TYR A 5 -14.14 -12.55 -18.11
C TYR A 5 -14.04 -14.07 -18.33
N ILE A 6 -13.83 -14.77 -17.24
CA ILE A 6 -13.84 -16.24 -17.17
C ILE A 6 -14.93 -16.64 -16.19
N SER A 7 -15.72 -17.67 -16.49
CA SER A 7 -16.74 -18.19 -15.58
C SER A 7 -16.09 -18.77 -14.32
N LYS A 8 -16.73 -18.61 -13.16
CA LYS A 8 -16.23 -18.96 -11.84
C LYS A 8 -15.59 -20.36 -11.75
N ASP A 9 -16.23 -21.35 -12.36
CA ASP A 9 -15.81 -22.75 -12.38
C ASP A 9 -14.51 -23.02 -13.17
N LYS A 10 -14.16 -22.09 -14.07
CA LYS A 10 -12.96 -22.16 -14.92
C LYS A 10 -11.81 -21.26 -14.44
N ARG A 11 -12.07 -20.39 -13.45
CA ARG A 11 -11.05 -19.48 -12.91
C ARG A 11 -10.02 -20.24 -12.13
N LYS A 12 -8.78 -19.86 -12.31
CA LYS A 12 -7.69 -20.26 -11.42
C LYS A 12 -7.88 -19.63 -10.04
N LYS A 13 -7.58 -20.40 -8.99
CA LYS A 13 -7.66 -19.93 -7.61
C LYS A 13 -6.29 -19.44 -7.15
N ILE A 14 -6.22 -18.20 -6.72
CA ILE A 14 -5.01 -17.56 -6.26
C ILE A 14 -5.09 -17.33 -4.75
N LEU A 15 -4.07 -17.76 -4.02
CA LEU A 15 -3.90 -17.45 -2.60
C LEU A 15 -2.96 -16.23 -2.46
N MET A 16 -3.51 -15.12 -1.99
CA MET A 16 -2.77 -13.89 -1.70
C MET A 16 -2.33 -13.89 -0.24
N LEU A 17 -1.03 -13.84 0.00
CA LEU A 17 -0.42 -13.66 1.33
C LEU A 17 -0.03 -12.19 1.48
N SER A 18 -0.79 -11.43 2.25
CA SER A 18 -0.59 -9.98 2.39
C SER A 18 -1.19 -9.47 3.70
N ASP A 19 -1.21 -8.16 3.90
CA ASP A 19 -2.10 -7.56 4.88
C ASP A 19 -3.55 -7.95 4.57
N ASP A 20 -4.38 -8.01 5.60
CA ASP A 20 -5.81 -8.26 5.42
C ASP A 20 -6.42 -7.17 4.53
N ILE A 21 -7.08 -7.58 3.45
CA ILE A 21 -7.65 -6.66 2.45
C ILE A 21 -8.80 -5.80 2.98
N ARG A 22 -9.29 -6.06 4.18
CA ARG A 22 -10.30 -5.25 4.88
C ARG A 22 -9.68 -4.11 5.69
N THR A 23 -8.35 -4.11 5.87
CA THR A 23 -7.64 -3.05 6.59
C THR A 23 -7.39 -1.81 5.75
N HIS A 24 -7.11 -0.69 6.42
CA HIS A 24 -6.73 0.59 5.80
C HIS A 24 -5.21 0.75 5.67
N SER A 25 -4.45 -0.36 5.55
CA SER A 25 -3.01 -0.29 5.25
C SER A 25 -2.77 -0.08 3.75
N GLY A 26 -1.61 0.44 3.38
CA GLY A 26 -1.23 0.59 1.97
C GLY A 26 -1.18 -0.76 1.24
N VAL A 27 -0.62 -1.80 1.89
CA VAL A 27 -0.55 -3.16 1.35
C VAL A 27 -1.94 -3.79 1.24
N GLY A 28 -2.75 -3.72 2.31
CA GLY A 28 -4.13 -4.25 2.29
C GLY A 28 -5.01 -3.57 1.26
N GLY A 29 -4.89 -2.24 1.12
CA GLY A 29 -5.60 -1.46 0.11
C GLY A 29 -5.21 -1.85 -1.31
N GLN A 30 -3.91 -2.01 -1.59
CA GLN A 30 -3.44 -2.42 -2.91
C GLN A 30 -3.79 -3.89 -3.21
N ALA A 31 -3.64 -4.80 -2.25
CA ALA A 31 -4.09 -6.19 -2.39
C ALA A 31 -5.59 -6.27 -2.72
N ARG A 32 -6.41 -5.47 -2.02
CA ARG A 32 -7.84 -5.33 -2.32
C ARG A 32 -8.09 -4.85 -3.74
N ASN A 33 -7.35 -3.84 -4.21
CA ASN A 33 -7.50 -3.33 -5.57
C ASN A 33 -7.14 -4.40 -6.62
N ILE A 34 -6.08 -5.18 -6.41
CA ILE A 34 -5.71 -6.30 -7.28
C ILE A 34 -6.85 -7.30 -7.35
N ILE A 35 -7.40 -7.72 -6.21
CA ILE A 35 -8.50 -8.69 -6.13
C ILE A 35 -9.75 -8.14 -6.81
N LEU A 36 -10.21 -6.93 -6.48
CA LEU A 36 -11.42 -6.33 -7.06
C LEU A 36 -11.34 -6.18 -8.58
N ASN A 37 -10.17 -5.80 -9.10
CA ASN A 37 -9.98 -5.58 -10.54
C ASN A 37 -9.70 -6.87 -11.33
N SER A 38 -9.50 -8.01 -10.67
CA SER A 38 -9.23 -9.30 -11.30
C SER A 38 -10.19 -10.43 -10.87
N ALA A 39 -11.20 -10.13 -10.03
CA ALA A 39 -12.20 -11.11 -9.59
C ALA A 39 -13.04 -11.71 -10.72
N HIS A 40 -13.09 -11.07 -11.91
CA HIS A 40 -13.72 -11.61 -13.11
C HIS A 40 -12.83 -12.63 -13.83
N HIS A 41 -11.58 -12.77 -13.42
CA HIS A 41 -10.55 -13.61 -14.06
C HIS A 41 -10.02 -14.70 -13.14
N PHE A 42 -9.96 -14.44 -11.82
CA PHE A 42 -9.47 -15.35 -10.80
C PHE A 42 -10.46 -15.53 -9.64
N ASN A 43 -10.43 -16.69 -9.01
CA ASN A 43 -10.98 -16.90 -7.68
C ASN A 43 -9.90 -16.58 -6.65
N TRP A 44 -10.24 -15.86 -5.58
CA TRP A 44 -9.27 -15.35 -4.65
C TRP A 44 -9.46 -15.85 -3.22
N VAL A 45 -8.35 -16.17 -2.59
CA VAL A 45 -8.26 -16.36 -1.13
C VAL A 45 -7.19 -15.41 -0.62
N ASN A 46 -7.49 -14.57 0.36
CA ASN A 46 -6.50 -13.73 1.04
C ASN A 46 -6.21 -14.33 2.41
N LEU A 47 -4.96 -14.74 2.66
CA LEU A 47 -4.48 -14.95 4.03
C LEU A 47 -4.07 -13.57 4.56
N GLY A 48 -5.00 -12.96 5.31
CA GLY A 48 -4.96 -11.58 5.72
C GLY A 48 -4.21 -11.39 7.03
N GLY A 49 -3.00 -10.82 6.95
CA GLY A 49 -2.13 -10.52 8.07
C GLY A 49 -2.17 -9.06 8.54
N ALA A 50 -1.15 -8.68 9.31
CA ALA A 50 -0.95 -7.35 9.93
C ALA A 50 -2.03 -6.94 10.93
N VAL A 51 -2.80 -7.87 11.46
CA VAL A 51 -3.89 -7.64 12.40
C VAL A 51 -3.80 -8.60 13.60
N LYS A 52 -4.49 -8.24 14.68
CA LYS A 52 -4.88 -9.18 15.74
C LYS A 52 -6.37 -9.44 15.57
N HIS A 53 -6.74 -10.62 15.11
CA HIS A 53 -8.13 -10.97 14.85
C HIS A 53 -8.61 -12.02 15.86
N PRO A 54 -9.77 -11.82 16.53
CA PRO A 54 -10.31 -12.78 17.50
C PRO A 54 -10.62 -14.15 16.87
N ASP A 55 -10.95 -14.16 15.59
CA ASP A 55 -11.27 -15.36 14.82
C ASP A 55 -10.11 -15.79 13.88
N ALA A 56 -8.88 -15.70 14.35
CA ALA A 56 -7.73 -16.17 13.58
C ALA A 56 -7.91 -17.63 13.13
N GLY A 57 -7.59 -17.92 11.86
CA GLY A 57 -7.80 -19.21 11.23
C GLY A 57 -9.20 -19.44 10.63
N LYS A 58 -10.18 -18.58 10.90
CA LYS A 58 -11.50 -18.68 10.27
C LYS A 58 -11.51 -18.01 8.88
N GLY A 59 -12.22 -18.65 7.97
CA GLY A 59 -12.47 -18.13 6.62
C GLY A 59 -13.77 -17.33 6.55
N PHE A 60 -13.72 -16.15 5.95
CA PHE A 60 -14.86 -15.27 5.69
C PHE A 60 -15.11 -15.16 4.19
N ASN A 61 -16.27 -15.55 3.73
CA ASN A 61 -16.67 -15.35 2.34
C ASN A 61 -17.17 -13.91 2.18
N ILE A 62 -16.52 -13.15 1.30
CA ILE A 62 -16.88 -11.75 1.00
C ILE A 62 -17.30 -11.56 -0.46
N SER A 63 -17.66 -12.64 -1.15
CA SER A 63 -18.03 -12.63 -2.57
C SER A 63 -19.19 -11.68 -2.88
N GLU A 64 -20.20 -11.62 -2.00
CA GLU A 64 -21.35 -10.72 -2.17
C GLU A 64 -20.93 -9.24 -2.16
N ASP A 65 -20.04 -8.86 -1.24
CA ASP A 65 -19.53 -7.49 -1.17
C ASP A 65 -18.69 -7.14 -2.40
N VAL A 66 -17.87 -8.09 -2.86
CA VAL A 66 -17.10 -7.94 -4.08
C VAL A 66 -18.02 -7.81 -5.29
N ASN A 67 -19.10 -8.60 -5.38
CA ASN A 67 -20.10 -8.50 -6.44
C ASN A 67 -20.76 -7.11 -6.46
N LYS A 68 -21.17 -6.60 -5.32
CA LYS A 68 -21.77 -5.25 -5.20
C LYS A 68 -20.81 -4.16 -5.69
N ILE A 69 -19.51 -4.27 -5.35
CA ILE A 69 -18.51 -3.26 -5.72
C ILE A 69 -18.14 -3.36 -7.21
N THR A 70 -18.01 -4.58 -7.74
CA THR A 70 -17.46 -4.81 -9.09
C THR A 70 -18.53 -4.90 -10.17
N GLY A 71 -19.79 -5.13 -9.80
CA GLY A 71 -20.90 -5.44 -10.71
C GLY A 71 -20.83 -6.86 -11.29
N LEU A 72 -20.05 -7.76 -10.69
CA LEU A 72 -20.05 -9.18 -11.00
C LEU A 72 -21.17 -9.87 -10.22
N GLU A 73 -21.59 -11.06 -10.70
CA GLU A 73 -22.59 -11.89 -10.02
C GLU A 73 -21.99 -13.18 -9.44
N ASP A 74 -20.80 -13.54 -9.92
CA ASP A 74 -20.18 -14.84 -9.68
C ASP A 74 -18.75 -14.78 -9.14
N SER A 75 -18.35 -13.69 -8.48
CA SER A 75 -17.03 -13.66 -7.86
C SER A 75 -16.91 -14.70 -6.75
N GLU A 76 -15.68 -15.21 -6.55
CA GLU A 76 -15.34 -16.05 -5.41
C GLU A 76 -14.14 -15.40 -4.70
N VAL A 77 -14.42 -14.81 -3.54
CA VAL A 77 -13.39 -14.14 -2.73
C VAL A 77 -13.60 -14.53 -1.27
N LYS A 78 -12.54 -15.05 -0.67
CA LYS A 78 -12.51 -15.47 0.73
C LYS A 78 -11.34 -14.78 1.46
N VAL A 79 -11.53 -14.39 2.69
CA VAL A 79 -10.46 -13.92 3.58
C VAL A 79 -10.30 -14.92 4.72
N VAL A 80 -9.08 -15.39 4.94
CA VAL A 80 -8.71 -16.17 6.13
C VAL A 80 -7.92 -15.24 7.05
N ALA A 81 -8.48 -14.96 8.21
CA ALA A 81 -7.86 -14.06 9.17
C ALA A 81 -6.64 -14.72 9.82
N ALA A 82 -5.53 -13.98 9.90
CA ALA A 82 -4.32 -14.43 10.58
C ALA A 82 -3.89 -13.42 11.66
N ASN A 83 -3.42 -13.91 12.80
CA ASN A 83 -2.75 -13.07 13.77
C ASN A 83 -1.33 -12.76 13.31
N GLY A 84 -0.92 -11.49 13.38
CA GLY A 84 0.33 -11.04 12.79
C GLY A 84 0.35 -11.36 11.30
N TYR A 85 1.23 -12.25 10.86
CA TYR A 85 1.29 -12.72 9.47
C TYR A 85 1.05 -14.23 9.34
N GLY A 86 0.51 -14.87 10.40
CA GLY A 86 0.24 -16.30 10.42
C GLY A 86 1.49 -17.15 10.67
N ASP A 87 1.38 -18.43 10.36
CA ASP A 87 2.42 -19.44 10.55
C ASP A 87 2.29 -20.59 9.54
N GLN A 88 3.26 -21.51 9.58
CA GLN A 88 3.31 -22.67 8.68
C GLN A 88 2.09 -23.58 8.81
N HIS A 89 1.55 -23.78 10.02
CA HIS A 89 0.39 -24.67 10.24
C HIS A 89 -0.87 -24.08 9.60
N LEU A 90 -1.08 -22.79 9.79
CA LEU A 90 -2.20 -22.08 9.18
C LEU A 90 -2.11 -22.15 7.65
N LEU A 91 -0.92 -21.91 7.08
CA LEU A 91 -0.75 -21.96 5.63
C LEU A 91 -1.00 -23.37 5.07
N ARG A 92 -0.48 -24.44 5.71
CA ARG A 92 -0.75 -25.82 5.29
C ARG A 92 -2.25 -26.13 5.28
N ASN A 93 -2.97 -25.70 6.32
CA ASN A 93 -4.42 -25.88 6.40
C ASN A 93 -5.13 -25.14 5.26
N VAL A 94 -4.73 -23.91 4.97
CA VAL A 94 -5.32 -23.12 3.87
C VAL A 94 -5.03 -23.75 2.51
N ILE A 95 -3.80 -24.18 2.25
CA ILE A 95 -3.43 -24.88 1.00
C ILE A 95 -4.25 -26.17 0.83
N TYR A 96 -4.38 -26.95 1.90
CA TYR A 96 -5.13 -28.21 1.86
C TYR A 96 -6.63 -27.99 1.58
N GLN A 97 -7.24 -26.98 2.20
CA GLN A 97 -8.66 -26.67 2.05
C GLN A 97 -8.99 -25.98 0.73
N GLU A 98 -8.17 -25.00 0.34
CA GLU A 98 -8.48 -24.12 -0.79
C GLU A 98 -7.87 -24.61 -2.10
N LYS A 99 -6.82 -25.41 -2.06
CA LYS A 99 -6.10 -25.98 -3.23
C LYS A 99 -5.79 -24.90 -4.29
N PRO A 100 -5.01 -23.86 -3.94
CA PRO A 100 -4.74 -22.77 -4.87
C PRO A 100 -3.89 -23.25 -6.06
N ASP A 101 -4.11 -22.65 -7.23
CA ASP A 101 -3.30 -22.85 -8.43
C ASP A 101 -1.99 -22.07 -8.39
N ALA A 102 -1.91 -21.00 -7.58
CA ALA A 102 -0.70 -20.23 -7.31
C ALA A 102 -0.81 -19.48 -5.99
N ILE A 103 0.35 -19.20 -5.38
CA ILE A 103 0.46 -18.34 -4.21
C ILE A 103 1.17 -17.06 -4.61
N VAL A 104 0.59 -15.91 -4.23
CA VAL A 104 1.19 -14.58 -4.41
C VAL A 104 1.49 -13.99 -3.04
N HIS A 105 2.77 -13.84 -2.72
CA HIS A 105 3.22 -13.10 -1.55
C HIS A 105 3.34 -11.61 -1.89
N PHE A 106 2.69 -10.75 -1.13
CA PHE A 106 2.70 -9.30 -1.31
C PHE A 106 2.81 -8.59 0.03
N THR A 107 4.02 -8.43 0.53
CA THR A 107 4.41 -7.57 1.65
C THR A 107 5.93 -7.68 1.89
N ASP A 108 6.43 -7.21 3.03
CA ASP A 108 7.85 -7.29 3.39
C ASP A 108 8.24 -8.73 3.76
N PRO A 109 9.20 -9.36 3.07
CA PRO A 109 9.53 -10.77 3.28
C PRO A 109 10.13 -11.07 4.66
N ARG A 110 10.61 -10.06 5.39
CA ARG A 110 11.15 -10.22 6.75
C ARG A 110 10.13 -10.72 7.76
N TYR A 111 8.87 -10.44 7.53
CA TYR A 111 7.77 -10.95 8.37
C TYR A 111 7.32 -12.36 7.97
N TRP A 112 7.86 -12.90 6.85
CA TRP A 112 7.45 -14.15 6.23
C TRP A 112 8.61 -15.15 6.12
N ILE A 113 9.63 -15.06 6.99
CA ILE A 113 10.77 -15.99 6.99
C ILE A 113 10.29 -17.44 7.04
N TRP A 114 9.26 -17.72 7.82
CA TRP A 114 8.66 -19.04 7.94
C TRP A 114 8.05 -19.55 6.62
N LEU A 115 7.53 -18.66 5.75
CA LEU A 115 7.03 -19.01 4.42
C LEU A 115 8.16 -19.52 3.54
N TYR A 116 9.27 -18.79 3.51
CA TYR A 116 10.42 -19.15 2.70
C TYR A 116 11.18 -20.38 3.26
N ALA A 117 11.08 -20.65 4.56
CA ALA A 117 11.59 -21.89 5.14
C ALA A 117 10.83 -23.16 4.67
N MET A 118 9.61 -23.00 4.13
CA MET A 118 8.82 -24.10 3.58
C MET A 118 8.58 -24.00 2.05
N GLU A 119 9.37 -23.19 1.35
CA GLU A 119 9.18 -22.94 -0.09
C GLU A 119 9.21 -24.23 -0.94
N ASN A 120 10.10 -25.17 -0.62
CA ASN A 120 10.18 -26.45 -1.31
C ASN A 120 8.90 -27.29 -1.16
N GLU A 121 8.26 -27.25 0.01
CA GLU A 121 6.98 -27.92 0.26
C GLU A 121 5.87 -27.26 -0.57
N ILE A 122 5.80 -25.92 -0.54
CA ILE A 122 4.79 -25.14 -1.26
C ILE A 122 4.87 -25.41 -2.77
N ARG A 123 6.07 -25.37 -3.32
CA ARG A 123 6.31 -25.50 -4.76
C ARG A 123 6.06 -26.90 -5.32
N GLN A 124 5.84 -27.91 -4.46
CA GLN A 124 5.32 -29.20 -4.87
C GLN A 124 3.80 -29.15 -5.20
N HIS A 125 3.10 -28.14 -4.68
CA HIS A 125 1.66 -27.99 -4.89
C HIS A 125 1.33 -26.93 -5.95
N CYS A 126 2.00 -25.78 -5.89
CA CYS A 126 1.75 -24.66 -6.81
C CYS A 126 2.94 -23.70 -6.83
N PRO A 127 3.07 -22.86 -7.88
CA PRO A 127 4.10 -21.84 -7.96
C PRO A 127 3.95 -20.78 -6.86
N LEU A 128 5.11 -20.31 -6.37
CA LEU A 128 5.24 -19.19 -5.44
C LEU A 128 5.68 -17.95 -6.23
N ILE A 129 4.93 -16.87 -6.10
CA ILE A 129 5.16 -15.59 -6.78
C ILE A 129 5.35 -14.52 -5.72
N PHE A 130 6.38 -13.70 -5.84
CA PHE A 130 6.59 -12.58 -4.94
C PHE A 130 6.37 -11.25 -5.66
N TYR A 131 5.40 -10.47 -5.20
CA TYR A 131 5.20 -9.09 -5.60
C TYR A 131 5.95 -8.17 -4.66
N THR A 132 7.19 -7.83 -5.02
CA THR A 132 8.12 -7.07 -4.17
C THR A 132 7.94 -5.57 -4.32
N ILE A 133 8.00 -4.88 -3.18
CA ILE A 133 7.84 -3.42 -3.05
C ILE A 133 9.12 -2.71 -2.58
N TRP A 134 10.27 -3.40 -2.61
CA TRP A 134 11.53 -2.82 -2.15
C TRP A 134 11.97 -1.64 -3.03
N ASP A 135 12.28 -0.51 -2.41
CA ASP A 135 12.50 0.77 -3.11
C ASP A 135 13.77 1.51 -2.65
N ASP A 136 14.65 0.87 -1.86
CA ASP A 136 15.78 1.53 -1.22
C ASP A 136 17.14 0.88 -1.56
N LEU A 137 18.20 1.68 -1.45
CA LEU A 137 19.60 1.28 -1.55
C LEU A 137 20.24 1.25 -0.14
N PRO A 138 21.30 0.46 0.07
CA PRO A 138 22.03 -0.38 -0.88
C PRO A 138 21.21 -1.58 -1.38
N TYR A 139 21.68 -2.26 -2.44
CA TYR A 139 21.02 -3.46 -2.95
C TYR A 139 20.72 -4.43 -1.81
N PRO A 140 19.46 -4.88 -1.64
CA PRO A 140 19.03 -5.69 -0.49
C PRO A 140 19.53 -7.13 -0.61
N MET A 141 20.82 -7.36 -0.43
CA MET A 141 21.44 -8.68 -0.54
C MET A 141 20.86 -9.68 0.48
N TRP A 142 20.32 -9.18 1.60
CA TRP A 142 19.59 -9.99 2.59
C TRP A 142 18.25 -10.54 2.08
N ASN A 143 17.69 -9.99 1.00
CA ASN A 143 16.49 -10.51 0.34
C ASN A 143 16.81 -11.55 -0.73
N ARG A 144 18.09 -11.83 -1.00
CA ARG A 144 18.54 -12.70 -2.10
C ARG A 144 17.89 -14.08 -2.05
N GLU A 145 17.88 -14.71 -0.89
CA GLU A 145 17.33 -16.06 -0.75
C GLU A 145 15.81 -16.06 -0.94
N PHE A 146 15.11 -15.00 -0.51
CA PHE A 146 13.69 -14.85 -0.82
C PHE A 146 13.48 -14.77 -2.33
N TYR A 147 14.22 -13.91 -3.03
CA TYR A 147 14.10 -13.77 -4.50
C TYR A 147 14.49 -15.05 -5.27
N ARG A 148 15.38 -15.85 -4.72
CA ARG A 148 15.78 -17.16 -5.32
C ARG A 148 14.69 -18.20 -5.18
N SER A 149 13.96 -18.19 -4.07
CA SER A 149 12.92 -19.16 -3.74
C SER A 149 11.64 -19.01 -4.59
N ASP A 150 11.42 -17.84 -5.18
CA ASP A 150 10.21 -17.57 -5.95
C ASP A 150 10.31 -18.03 -7.41
N ASP A 151 9.21 -18.52 -7.97
CA ASP A 151 9.11 -18.88 -9.38
C ASP A 151 9.00 -17.66 -10.28
N MET A 152 8.38 -16.58 -9.78
CA MET A 152 8.25 -15.30 -10.47
C MET A 152 8.35 -14.14 -9.48
N LEU A 153 8.98 -13.06 -9.89
CA LEU A 153 9.13 -11.82 -9.15
C LEU A 153 8.43 -10.69 -9.91
N LEU A 154 7.42 -10.09 -9.28
CA LEU A 154 6.72 -8.92 -9.78
C LEU A 154 7.25 -7.69 -9.05
N CYS A 155 7.69 -6.68 -9.78
CA CYS A 155 8.35 -5.50 -9.23
C CYS A 155 7.48 -4.26 -9.44
N ILE A 156 7.17 -3.53 -8.38
CA ILE A 156 6.29 -2.36 -8.44
C ILE A 156 6.83 -1.20 -9.27
N SER A 157 8.14 -1.14 -9.45
CA SER A 157 8.80 -0.07 -10.20
C SER A 157 9.96 -0.61 -11.05
N LYS A 158 10.39 0.18 -12.01
CA LYS A 158 11.62 -0.11 -12.78
C LYS A 158 12.85 -0.13 -11.87
N GLN A 159 12.87 0.73 -10.84
CA GLN A 159 13.92 0.72 -9.82
C GLN A 159 13.91 -0.61 -9.06
N THR A 160 12.77 -1.04 -8.54
CA THR A 160 12.63 -2.34 -7.85
C THR A 160 13.09 -3.49 -8.73
N LYS A 161 12.73 -3.48 -10.03
CA LYS A 161 13.21 -4.50 -10.97
C LYS A 161 14.73 -4.49 -11.09
N ASN A 162 15.33 -3.33 -11.26
CA ASN A 162 16.79 -3.18 -11.31
C ASN A 162 17.47 -3.66 -10.02
N LEU A 163 16.90 -3.35 -8.84
CA LEU A 163 17.40 -3.82 -7.54
C LEU A 163 17.38 -5.34 -7.47
N VAL A 164 16.27 -5.98 -7.83
CA VAL A 164 16.12 -7.44 -7.84
C VAL A 164 17.10 -8.11 -8.81
N GLU A 165 17.23 -7.60 -10.04
CA GLU A 165 18.15 -8.14 -11.03
C GLU A 165 19.61 -8.02 -10.58
N ASN A 166 19.98 -6.92 -9.90
CA ASN A 166 21.32 -6.77 -9.32
C ASN A 166 21.58 -7.71 -8.14
N VAL A 167 20.59 -7.95 -7.28
CA VAL A 167 20.70 -8.93 -6.19
C VAL A 167 20.84 -10.34 -6.73
N LEU A 168 20.20 -10.65 -7.84
CA LEU A 168 20.20 -11.96 -8.50
C LEU A 168 21.25 -12.11 -9.62
N LYS A 169 22.20 -11.18 -9.76
CA LYS A 169 23.16 -11.21 -10.89
C LYS A 169 23.91 -12.54 -11.04
N ASP A 170 24.20 -13.24 -9.93
CA ASP A 170 24.86 -14.55 -9.92
C ASP A 170 23.88 -15.71 -10.13
N HIS A 171 22.58 -15.44 -10.12
CA HIS A 171 21.51 -16.42 -10.31
C HIS A 171 20.35 -15.79 -11.08
N PRO A 172 20.57 -15.35 -12.31
CA PRO A 172 19.57 -14.62 -13.07
C PRO A 172 18.35 -15.49 -13.36
N LYS A 173 17.20 -14.87 -13.34
CA LYS A 173 15.88 -15.50 -13.67
C LYS A 173 15.30 -14.84 -14.93
N PRO A 174 15.81 -15.14 -16.14
CA PRO A 174 15.32 -14.52 -17.37
C PRO A 174 13.81 -14.73 -17.56
N GLY A 175 13.10 -13.65 -17.89
CA GLY A 175 11.65 -13.67 -18.11
C GLY A 175 10.79 -13.83 -16.84
N ARG A 176 11.41 -14.06 -15.66
CA ARG A 176 10.69 -14.26 -14.40
C ARG A 176 10.72 -13.04 -13.47
N VAL A 177 11.48 -12.01 -13.80
CA VAL A 177 11.48 -10.71 -13.10
C VAL A 177 10.73 -9.71 -13.98
N GLN A 178 9.53 -9.33 -13.57
CA GLN A 178 8.62 -8.51 -14.34
C GLN A 178 8.33 -7.18 -13.65
N TYR A 179 8.26 -6.11 -14.43
CA TYR A 179 7.77 -4.82 -13.98
C TYR A 179 6.24 -4.80 -14.02
N VAL A 180 5.60 -4.68 -12.87
CA VAL A 180 4.15 -4.59 -12.72
C VAL A 180 3.88 -3.44 -11.75
N PRO A 181 3.56 -2.23 -12.23
CA PRO A 181 3.32 -1.09 -11.35
C PRO A 181 2.01 -1.22 -10.57
N HIS A 182 1.95 -0.54 -9.43
CA HIS A 182 0.66 -0.34 -8.77
C HIS A 182 -0.26 0.51 -9.67
N GLY A 183 -1.53 0.11 -9.73
CA GLY A 183 -2.56 0.92 -10.38
C GLY A 183 -3.17 1.95 -9.43
N ILE A 184 -3.79 2.97 -10.00
CA ILE A 184 -4.64 3.93 -9.29
C ILE A 184 -6.09 3.67 -9.68
N ASN A 185 -6.99 3.78 -8.72
CA ASN A 185 -8.43 3.74 -9.00
C ASN A 185 -8.89 5.11 -9.51
N GLU A 186 -9.04 5.25 -10.82
CA GLU A 186 -9.46 6.48 -11.48
C GLU A 186 -10.89 6.95 -11.12
N LYS A 187 -11.72 6.06 -10.57
CA LYS A 187 -13.05 6.43 -10.05
C LYS A 187 -13.00 7.08 -8.67
N LYS A 188 -11.88 6.92 -7.96
CA LYS A 188 -11.65 7.51 -6.64
C LYS A 188 -10.73 8.71 -6.69
N TYR A 189 -9.72 8.67 -7.57
CA TYR A 189 -8.70 9.70 -7.69
C TYR A 189 -8.72 10.26 -9.10
N PHE A 190 -9.31 11.42 -9.25
CA PHE A 190 -9.48 12.13 -10.52
C PHE A 190 -9.36 13.63 -10.32
N PRO A 191 -9.00 14.41 -11.35
CA PRO A 191 -8.97 15.87 -11.29
C PRO A 191 -10.36 16.42 -10.95
N VAL A 192 -10.44 17.18 -9.87
CA VAL A 192 -11.69 17.81 -9.43
C VAL A 192 -11.84 19.15 -10.13
N VAL A 193 -12.95 19.35 -10.81
CA VAL A 193 -13.25 20.58 -11.55
C VAL A 193 -14.69 21.03 -11.26
N ASN A 194 -14.87 22.28 -10.89
CA ASN A 194 -16.18 22.89 -10.65
C ASN A 194 -17.07 22.14 -9.63
N ASP A 195 -16.47 21.68 -8.53
CA ASP A 195 -17.16 20.97 -7.45
C ASP A 195 -17.33 21.91 -6.24
N PHE A 196 -18.56 22.24 -5.90
CA PHE A 196 -18.89 23.13 -4.77
C PHE A 196 -18.39 22.54 -3.42
N GLU A 197 -18.49 21.23 -3.24
CA GLU A 197 -18.02 20.59 -2.01
C GLU A 197 -16.48 20.64 -1.90
N PHE A 198 -15.79 20.60 -3.05
CA PHE A 198 -14.33 20.78 -3.08
C PHE A 198 -13.93 22.20 -2.64
N GLU A 199 -14.61 23.23 -3.13
CA GLU A 199 -14.30 24.61 -2.73
C GLU A 199 -14.59 24.83 -1.23
N ALA A 200 -15.71 24.29 -0.72
CA ALA A 200 -16.01 24.34 0.71
C ALA A 200 -14.98 23.54 1.57
N PHE A 201 -14.51 22.39 1.06
CA PHE A 201 -13.46 21.62 1.71
C PHE A 201 -12.13 22.39 1.73
N LYS A 202 -11.76 22.99 0.61
CA LYS A 202 -10.55 23.79 0.46
C LYS A 202 -10.56 24.99 1.42
N GLU A 203 -11.66 25.73 1.49
CA GLU A 203 -11.83 26.85 2.42
C GLU A 203 -11.71 26.40 3.89
N ARG A 204 -12.36 25.29 4.26
CA ARG A 204 -12.26 24.69 5.61
C ARG A 204 -10.84 24.30 5.97
N ILE A 205 -10.11 23.73 5.01
CA ILE A 205 -8.75 23.18 5.25
C ILE A 205 -7.69 24.28 5.19
N LEU A 206 -7.74 25.17 4.22
CA LEU A 206 -6.71 26.17 3.98
C LEU A 206 -7.06 27.57 4.51
N GLY A 207 -8.35 27.87 4.62
CA GLY A 207 -8.83 29.24 4.83
C GLY A 207 -8.70 30.07 3.55
N GLU A 208 -8.91 31.38 3.67
CA GLU A 208 -8.88 32.30 2.53
C GLU A 208 -7.46 32.52 1.98
N ASP A 209 -7.40 32.85 0.70
CA ASP A 209 -6.27 33.41 -0.05
C ASP A 209 -4.89 32.76 0.17
N LYS A 210 -4.73 31.55 -0.38
CA LYS A 210 -3.42 30.89 -0.51
C LYS A 210 -2.98 30.86 -1.96
N ASP A 211 -1.89 31.54 -2.27
CA ASP A 211 -1.31 31.54 -3.62
C ASP A 211 -0.58 30.23 -3.93
N PHE A 212 -0.01 29.58 -2.88
CA PHE A 212 0.78 28.38 -3.05
C PHE A 212 0.65 27.43 -1.86
N VAL A 213 0.33 26.18 -2.13
CA VAL A 213 0.17 25.13 -1.12
C VAL A 213 1.06 23.94 -1.45
N VAL A 214 1.87 23.52 -0.48
CA VAL A 214 2.60 22.26 -0.54
C VAL A 214 1.90 21.24 0.35
N LEU A 215 1.57 20.08 -0.20
CA LEU A 215 0.95 18.98 0.52
C LEU A 215 1.97 17.91 0.87
N HIS A 216 1.99 17.50 2.14
CA HIS A 216 2.71 16.33 2.61
C HIS A 216 1.77 15.36 3.34
N VAL A 217 1.69 14.10 2.86
CA VAL A 217 0.83 13.05 3.44
C VAL A 217 1.70 11.86 3.85
N SER A 218 1.89 11.65 5.14
CA SER A 218 2.54 10.44 5.66
C SER A 218 2.29 10.27 7.16
N ARG A 219 2.52 9.06 7.69
CA ARG A 219 2.59 8.85 9.14
C ARG A 219 3.82 9.57 9.70
N ASN A 220 3.68 10.11 10.91
CA ASN A 220 4.79 10.68 11.63
C ASN A 220 5.69 9.56 12.18
N ILE A 221 6.63 9.09 11.37
CA ILE A 221 7.65 8.12 11.73
C ILE A 221 9.02 8.58 11.24
N ARG A 222 10.09 8.22 11.96
CA ARG A 222 11.44 8.74 11.73
C ARG A 222 11.91 8.70 10.28
N ARG A 223 11.69 7.56 9.56
CA ARG A 223 12.12 7.42 8.16
C ARG A 223 11.43 8.37 7.18
N LYS A 224 10.37 9.07 7.59
CA LYS A 224 9.65 10.04 6.73
C LYS A 224 10.20 11.46 6.85
N ASN A 225 11.17 11.67 7.74
CA ASN A 225 11.97 12.91 7.87
C ASN A 225 11.12 14.18 7.87
N GLN A 226 9.99 14.17 8.62
CA GLN A 226 9.05 15.30 8.60
C GLN A 226 9.64 16.59 9.14
N SER A 227 10.60 16.49 10.09
CA SER A 227 11.36 17.66 10.57
C SER A 227 12.17 18.33 9.47
N ASP A 228 12.76 17.53 8.56
CA ASP A 228 13.52 18.06 7.43
C ASP A 228 12.60 18.75 6.41
N ILE A 229 11.36 18.27 6.27
CA ILE A 229 10.35 18.93 5.44
C ILE A 229 9.98 20.30 6.00
N ILE A 230 9.82 20.42 7.32
CA ILE A 230 9.57 21.70 8.01
C ILE A 230 10.76 22.65 7.81
N LEU A 231 11.96 22.16 7.99
CA LEU A 231 13.18 22.96 7.76
C LEU A 231 13.31 23.40 6.29
N ALA A 232 13.05 22.51 5.35
CA ALA A 232 13.06 22.82 3.92
C ALA A 232 11.99 23.87 3.57
N TRP A 233 10.80 23.75 4.15
CA TRP A 233 9.73 24.72 3.99
C TRP A 233 10.12 26.10 4.47
N ARG A 234 10.65 26.22 5.69
CA ARG A 234 11.20 27.45 6.21
C ARG A 234 12.25 28.03 5.28
N THR A 235 13.26 27.21 4.92
CA THR A 235 14.38 27.65 4.05
C THR A 235 13.89 28.14 2.70
N PHE A 236 12.84 27.54 2.15
CA PHE A 236 12.21 28.00 0.91
C PHE A 236 11.54 29.37 1.11
N LEU A 237 10.75 29.54 2.15
CA LEU A 237 10.04 30.80 2.42
C LEU A 237 10.98 31.96 2.75
N ASP A 238 12.08 31.70 3.44
CA ASP A 238 13.12 32.70 3.76
C ASP A 238 13.76 33.32 2.49
N GLN A 239 13.63 32.66 1.33
CA GLN A 239 14.12 33.17 0.04
C GLN A 239 13.07 34.04 -0.69
N LEU A 240 11.86 34.13 -0.18
CA LEU A 240 10.76 34.90 -0.80
C LEU A 240 10.59 36.26 -0.10
N PRO A 241 10.05 37.25 -0.82
CA PRO A 241 9.53 38.46 -0.17
C PRO A 241 8.48 38.07 0.88
N VAL A 242 8.51 38.68 2.04
CA VAL A 242 7.65 38.35 3.20
C VAL A 242 6.18 38.29 2.82
N GLU A 243 5.71 39.24 2.02
CA GLU A 243 4.30 39.28 1.58
C GLU A 243 3.89 38.10 0.68
N LYS A 244 4.84 37.52 -0.03
CA LYS A 244 4.62 36.27 -0.79
C LYS A 244 4.70 35.06 0.13
N ALA A 245 5.66 35.01 1.02
CA ALA A 245 5.82 33.92 1.99
C ALA A 245 4.55 33.71 2.84
N LYS A 246 3.93 34.80 3.32
CA LYS A 246 2.69 34.76 4.11
C LYS A 246 1.50 34.14 3.39
N LYS A 247 1.49 34.14 2.04
CA LYS A 247 0.45 33.53 1.21
C LYS A 247 0.70 32.06 0.87
N CYS A 248 1.82 31.50 1.34
CA CYS A 248 2.15 30.11 1.15
C CYS A 248 1.78 29.28 2.39
N THR A 249 1.41 28.01 2.19
CA THR A 249 1.06 27.09 3.28
C THR A 249 1.64 25.71 3.05
N LEU A 250 2.33 25.16 4.05
CA LEU A 250 2.62 23.72 4.10
C LEU A 250 1.46 23.01 4.80
N LEU A 251 0.79 22.14 4.08
CA LEU A 251 -0.29 21.31 4.60
C LEU A 251 0.26 19.91 4.88
N MET A 252 0.25 19.50 6.14
CA MET A 252 0.75 18.19 6.58
C MET A 252 -0.40 17.33 7.09
N LYS A 253 -0.75 16.28 6.33
CA LYS A 253 -1.72 15.26 6.77
C LYS A 253 -0.98 14.19 7.56
N THR A 254 -0.94 14.37 8.88
CA THR A 254 -0.16 13.55 9.80
C THR A 254 -0.59 13.76 11.26
N GLU A 255 -0.09 12.94 12.16
CA GLU A 255 -0.18 13.18 13.61
C GLU A 255 0.94 14.14 14.03
N ALA A 256 0.61 15.19 14.80
CA ALA A 256 1.60 16.17 15.25
C ALA A 256 2.65 15.53 16.19
N VAL A 257 2.21 14.61 17.05
CA VAL A 257 3.06 13.84 17.98
C VAL A 257 2.75 12.37 17.83
N PHE A 258 3.76 11.53 17.66
CA PHE A 258 3.61 10.09 17.56
C PHE A 258 4.80 9.38 18.24
N GLU A 259 4.54 8.24 18.90
CA GLU A 259 5.52 7.49 19.71
C GLU A 259 6.80 7.13 18.92
N HIS A 260 6.66 6.74 17.66
CA HIS A 260 7.77 6.35 16.79
C HIS A 260 8.21 7.46 15.82
N GLY A 261 7.76 8.69 16.08
CA GLY A 261 7.99 9.87 15.24
C GLY A 261 8.74 10.97 15.95
N THR A 262 8.37 12.19 15.61
CA THR A 262 8.91 13.43 16.15
C THR A 262 7.76 14.27 16.70
N ASP A 263 8.00 15.04 17.74
CA ASP A 263 7.10 16.13 18.15
C ASP A 263 7.23 17.27 17.15
N LEU A 264 6.30 17.33 16.20
CA LEU A 264 6.31 18.32 15.13
C LEU A 264 5.96 19.71 15.63
N ASN A 265 5.17 19.83 16.71
CA ASN A 265 4.88 21.12 17.31
C ASN A 265 6.17 21.76 17.84
N ALA A 266 6.96 21.00 18.62
CA ALA A 266 8.25 21.47 19.12
C ALA A 266 9.23 21.85 17.99
N VAL A 267 9.22 21.14 16.87
CA VAL A 267 10.03 21.46 15.70
C VAL A 267 9.57 22.79 15.06
N ILE A 268 8.26 22.97 14.88
CA ILE A 268 7.67 24.19 14.31
C ILE A 268 7.99 25.38 15.21
N ASP A 269 7.76 25.25 16.52
CA ASP A 269 8.01 26.33 17.49
C ASP A 269 9.49 26.75 17.53
N SER A 270 10.40 25.79 17.30
CA SER A 270 11.84 26.05 17.32
C SER A 270 12.37 26.65 16.01
N LEU A 271 11.76 26.33 14.89
CA LEU A 271 12.29 26.67 13.56
C LEU A 271 11.52 27.78 12.85
N CYS A 272 10.24 27.94 13.12
CA CYS A 272 9.33 28.70 12.27
C CYS A 272 8.81 29.96 12.98
N ASP A 273 8.73 31.06 12.23
CA ASP A 273 7.95 32.22 12.61
C ASP A 273 6.49 31.98 12.21
N PRO A 274 5.53 31.92 13.14
CA PRO A 274 4.13 31.63 12.86
C PRO A 274 3.45 32.67 11.96
N GLU A 275 3.97 33.89 11.88
CA GLU A 275 3.43 34.93 11.00
C GLU A 275 3.86 34.78 9.54
N ILE A 276 4.99 34.12 9.30
CA ILE A 276 5.61 33.97 7.98
C ILE A 276 5.47 32.53 7.46
N HIS A 277 5.89 31.55 8.30
CA HIS A 277 6.03 30.16 7.90
C HIS A 277 4.74 29.37 8.23
N LYS A 278 3.69 29.58 7.47
CA LYS A 278 2.40 28.93 7.73
C LYS A 278 2.50 27.41 7.51
N ILE A 279 2.25 26.65 8.58
CA ILE A 279 2.19 25.18 8.57
C ILE A 279 0.88 24.77 9.22
N LYS A 280 0.12 23.88 8.54
CA LYS A 280 -1.13 23.33 9.05
C LYS A 280 -1.04 21.81 9.14
N ILE A 281 -1.18 21.27 10.34
CA ILE A 281 -1.22 19.84 10.58
C ILE A 281 -2.67 19.40 10.68
N ILE A 282 -3.03 18.33 9.95
CA ILE A 282 -4.36 17.72 9.95
C ILE A 282 -4.24 16.26 10.35
N ASN A 283 -4.92 15.87 11.41
CA ASN A 283 -4.97 14.50 11.91
C ASN A 283 -6.37 13.84 11.79
N GLU A 284 -7.35 14.55 11.24
CA GLU A 284 -8.68 13.99 11.03
C GLU A 284 -8.68 12.86 9.98
N ARG A 285 -9.62 11.91 10.10
CA ARG A 285 -9.83 10.90 9.06
C ARG A 285 -10.66 11.51 7.93
N PHE A 286 -10.22 11.25 6.72
CA PHE A 286 -10.92 11.61 5.49
C PHE A 286 -11.53 10.36 4.85
N ASP A 287 -12.70 10.51 4.24
CA ASP A 287 -13.25 9.52 3.33
C ASP A 287 -12.53 9.57 1.96
N ASP A 288 -12.88 8.67 1.06
CA ASP A 288 -12.25 8.58 -0.26
C ASP A 288 -12.42 9.87 -1.08
N LYS A 289 -13.56 10.57 -0.96
CA LYS A 289 -13.86 11.82 -1.66
C LYS A 289 -13.00 12.96 -1.12
N GLN A 290 -12.95 13.09 0.19
CA GLN A 290 -12.12 14.09 0.86
C GLN A 290 -10.61 13.86 0.64
N LEU A 291 -10.18 12.58 0.54
CA LEU A 291 -8.80 12.26 0.16
C LEU A 291 -8.47 12.64 -1.28
N ASN A 292 -9.45 12.62 -2.18
CA ASN A 292 -9.27 13.11 -3.55
C ASN A 292 -9.25 14.64 -3.61
N TYR A 293 -9.89 15.32 -2.67
CA TYR A 293 -9.89 16.77 -2.55
C TYR A 293 -8.58 17.34 -1.97
N LEU A 294 -7.88 16.52 -1.20
CA LEU A 294 -6.62 16.89 -0.58
C LEU A 294 -5.46 16.93 -1.58
#